data_be6e044737355ef07ca6fc2cdbdb272a
#
_entry.id   be6e044737355ef07ca6fc2cdbdb272a
#
_cell.length_a   1.000
_cell.length_b   1.000
_cell.length_c   1.000
_cell.angle_alpha   90.00
_cell.angle_beta   90.00
_cell.angle_gamma   90.00
#
_symmetry.space_group_name_H-M   'P 1'
#
loop_
_entity.id
_entity.type
_entity.pdbx_description
1 polymer ?
#
loop_
_entity_poly.entity_id
_entity_poly.type
_entity_poly.pdbx_seq_one_letter_code
_entity_poly.pdbx_strand_id
1 'polypeptide(L)'
;MLPRPKGFVINLAASPQRLDSAKAELTSAQIEPIRVDAFDGREIDLAQFAAYDDDKARRFMGRSMTQGEVGCYVSHQRAAAAFLESGDEIGFVFEDDIALQPEFKTAIPQVIEWLCGREDWHCVNLGATRLKITSPVAKVAGIEVLRAHYFPMLAHALIWNRAGANAFLAASEPIFCPADNMLRQVLTRSDMGLATAQNLVTAGR
;
A
#
# COMPACT_ATOMS: atom_id res chain seq x y z
N MET A 1 -26.78 2.23 0.88
CA MET A 1 -25.58 2.32 1.74
C MET A 1 -24.48 1.57 1.01
N LEU A 2 -23.37 2.20 0.67
CA LEU A 2 -22.23 1.50 0.08
C LEU A 2 -21.74 0.42 1.07
N PRO A 3 -21.30 -0.76 0.58
CA PRO A 3 -20.71 -1.76 1.47
C PRO A 3 -19.50 -1.17 2.19
N ARG A 4 -19.21 -1.69 3.39
CA ARG A 4 -18.01 -1.25 4.13
C ARG A 4 -16.77 -1.56 3.30
N PRO A 5 -15.86 -0.60 3.11
CA PRO A 5 -14.64 -0.87 2.39
C PRO A 5 -13.79 -1.89 3.14
N LYS A 6 -13.11 -2.78 2.41
CA LYS A 6 -12.21 -3.78 2.98
C LYS A 6 -10.79 -3.23 3.13
N GLY A 7 -10.16 -3.56 4.26
CA GLY A 7 -8.77 -3.27 4.55
C GLY A 7 -7.96 -4.56 4.67
N PHE A 8 -7.12 -4.84 3.70
CA PHE A 8 -6.25 -6.01 3.64
C PHE A 8 -5.01 -5.76 4.50
N VAL A 9 -4.96 -6.40 5.67
CA VAL A 9 -3.90 -6.22 6.68
C VAL A 9 -2.83 -7.28 6.50
N ILE A 10 -1.65 -6.87 6.08
CA ILE A 10 -0.47 -7.73 5.98
C ILE A 10 0.04 -8.01 7.40
N ASN A 11 0.03 -9.27 7.82
CA ASN A 11 0.45 -9.64 9.17
C ASN A 11 1.14 -11.00 9.22
N LEU A 12 2.28 -11.07 9.88
CA LEU A 12 2.96 -12.32 10.21
C LEU A 12 2.19 -13.07 11.29
N ALA A 13 2.04 -14.40 11.12
CA ALA A 13 1.35 -15.26 12.10
C ALA A 13 1.95 -15.17 13.51
N ALA A 14 3.24 -14.86 13.61
CA ALA A 14 3.96 -14.68 14.88
C ALA A 14 3.63 -13.36 15.60
N SER A 15 2.82 -12.47 15.03
CA SER A 15 2.51 -11.14 15.57
C SER A 15 1.00 -10.91 15.76
N PRO A 16 0.30 -11.76 16.54
CA PRO A 16 -1.16 -11.65 16.70
C PRO A 16 -1.60 -10.35 17.38
N GLN A 17 -0.82 -9.82 18.32
CA GLN A 17 -1.16 -8.56 19.04
C GLN A 17 -1.17 -7.36 18.06
N ARG A 18 -0.24 -7.31 17.09
CA ARG A 18 -0.23 -6.26 16.05
C ARG A 18 -1.47 -6.35 15.17
N LEU A 19 -1.87 -7.57 14.78
CA LEU A 19 -3.10 -7.78 14.03
C LEU A 19 -4.34 -7.31 14.81
N ASP A 20 -4.44 -7.64 16.10
CA ASP A 20 -5.57 -7.23 16.94
C ASP A 20 -5.65 -5.71 17.07
N SER A 21 -4.50 -5.04 17.22
CA SER A 21 -4.41 -3.57 17.22
C SER A 21 -4.89 -2.98 15.90
N ALA A 22 -4.36 -3.45 14.77
CA ALA A 22 -4.76 -2.98 13.45
C ALA A 22 -6.26 -3.20 13.17
N LYS A 23 -6.80 -4.37 13.56
CA LYS A 23 -8.22 -4.66 13.44
C LYS A 23 -9.09 -3.70 14.25
N ALA A 24 -8.68 -3.36 15.48
CA ALA A 24 -9.40 -2.42 16.34
C ALA A 24 -9.42 -1.01 15.68
N GLU A 25 -8.28 -0.55 15.19
CA GLU A 25 -8.16 0.72 14.47
C GLU A 25 -9.10 0.77 13.25
N LEU A 26 -9.03 -0.22 12.36
CA LEU A 26 -9.84 -0.28 11.14
C LEU A 26 -11.33 -0.41 11.42
N THR A 27 -11.71 -1.27 12.38
CA THR A 27 -13.11 -1.43 12.79
C THR A 27 -13.68 -0.11 13.32
N SER A 28 -12.89 0.66 14.07
CA SER A 28 -13.29 1.96 14.60
C SER A 28 -13.50 3.02 13.48
N ALA A 29 -12.86 2.82 12.32
CA ALA A 29 -13.01 3.62 11.12
C ALA A 29 -14.04 3.06 10.13
N GLN A 30 -14.83 2.05 10.53
CA GLN A 30 -15.82 1.36 9.70
C GLN A 30 -15.24 0.67 8.44
N ILE A 31 -13.98 0.27 8.50
CA ILE A 31 -13.31 -0.55 7.50
C ILE A 31 -13.36 -2.01 7.98
N GLU A 32 -13.73 -2.93 7.10
CA GLU A 32 -13.72 -4.37 7.38
C GLU A 32 -12.28 -4.91 7.28
N PRO A 33 -11.65 -5.35 8.39
CA PRO A 33 -10.28 -5.85 8.35
C PRO A 33 -10.22 -7.28 7.83
N ILE A 34 -9.50 -7.50 6.73
CA ILE A 34 -9.21 -8.80 6.15
C ILE A 34 -7.73 -9.10 6.37
N ARG A 35 -7.40 -10.16 7.09
CA ARG A 35 -6.01 -10.56 7.29
C ARG A 35 -5.44 -11.17 6.02
N VAL A 36 -4.25 -10.72 5.65
CA VAL A 36 -3.41 -11.32 4.60
C VAL A 36 -2.18 -11.93 5.27
N ASP A 37 -1.94 -13.23 5.04
CA ASP A 37 -0.75 -13.90 5.55
C ASP A 37 0.51 -13.30 4.93
N ALA A 38 1.28 -12.60 5.74
CA ALA A 38 2.57 -12.08 5.33
C ALA A 38 3.54 -13.22 5.03
N PHE A 39 4.37 -13.03 4.03
CA PHE A 39 5.45 -13.95 3.69
C PHE A 39 6.64 -13.70 4.63
N ASP A 40 7.02 -14.71 5.41
CA ASP A 40 8.17 -14.60 6.30
C ASP A 40 9.48 -14.74 5.53
N GLY A 41 10.10 -13.62 5.22
CA GLY A 41 11.36 -13.60 4.49
C GLY A 41 12.50 -14.33 5.21
N ARG A 42 12.43 -14.50 6.53
CA ARG A 42 13.49 -15.21 7.29
C ARG A 42 13.60 -16.69 6.94
N GLU A 43 12.55 -17.26 6.34
CA GLU A 43 12.47 -18.67 5.95
C GLU A 43 13.04 -18.94 4.56
N ILE A 44 13.52 -17.91 3.83
CA ILE A 44 14.01 -18.09 2.46
C ILE A 44 15.54 -18.01 2.36
N ASP A 45 16.09 -18.84 1.46
CA ASP A 45 17.43 -18.62 0.91
C ASP A 45 17.31 -17.75 -0.35
N LEU A 46 17.75 -16.50 -0.25
CA LEU A 46 17.68 -15.56 -1.37
C LEU A 46 18.43 -16.03 -2.61
N ALA A 47 19.50 -16.82 -2.44
CA ALA A 47 20.27 -17.34 -3.58
C ALA A 47 19.50 -18.40 -4.39
N GLN A 48 18.47 -19.00 -3.79
CA GLN A 48 17.63 -20.03 -4.42
C GLN A 48 16.20 -19.55 -4.69
N PHE A 49 15.87 -18.32 -4.31
CA PHE A 49 14.53 -17.78 -4.49
C PHE A 49 14.32 -17.27 -5.93
N ALA A 50 13.72 -18.10 -6.76
CA ALA A 50 13.62 -17.91 -8.22
C ALA A 50 12.99 -16.60 -8.67
N ALA A 51 12.11 -16.01 -7.85
CA ALA A 51 11.48 -14.71 -8.16
C ALA A 51 12.40 -13.51 -7.90
N TYR A 52 13.53 -13.69 -7.20
CA TYR A 52 14.47 -12.63 -6.85
C TYR A 52 15.64 -12.55 -7.83
N ASP A 53 15.92 -11.34 -8.34
CA ASP A 53 17.03 -11.05 -9.24
C ASP A 53 18.06 -10.17 -8.49
N ASP A 54 19.10 -10.81 -7.93
CA ASP A 54 20.15 -10.12 -7.18
C ASP A 54 21.00 -9.19 -8.05
N ASP A 55 21.30 -9.61 -9.27
CA ASP A 55 22.08 -8.79 -10.20
C ASP A 55 21.35 -7.48 -10.56
N LYS A 56 20.05 -7.58 -10.80
CA LYS A 56 19.21 -6.41 -11.05
C LYS A 56 19.07 -5.53 -9.81
N ALA A 57 18.96 -6.14 -8.62
CA ALA A 57 18.92 -5.40 -7.35
C ALA A 57 20.19 -4.61 -7.12
N ARG A 58 21.36 -5.22 -7.31
CA ARG A 58 22.66 -4.54 -7.21
C ARG A 58 22.83 -3.41 -8.22
N ARG A 59 22.39 -3.60 -9.46
CA ARG A 59 22.41 -2.53 -10.47
C ARG A 59 21.48 -1.37 -10.12
N PHE A 60 20.33 -1.66 -9.51
CA PHE A 60 19.32 -0.64 -9.17
C PHE A 60 19.62 0.09 -7.85
N MET A 61 19.98 -0.66 -6.80
CA MET A 61 20.15 -0.13 -5.43
C MET A 61 21.61 0.01 -4.98
N GLY A 62 22.57 -0.56 -5.71
CA GLY A 62 23.98 -0.66 -5.29
C GLY A 62 24.23 -1.76 -4.24
N ARG A 63 23.20 -2.57 -3.90
CA ARG A 63 23.29 -3.67 -2.93
C ARG A 63 22.25 -4.75 -3.21
N SER A 64 22.43 -5.92 -2.64
CA SER A 64 21.39 -6.96 -2.56
C SER A 64 20.24 -6.51 -1.67
N MET A 65 19.06 -7.09 -1.87
CA MET A 65 17.97 -6.97 -0.90
C MET A 65 18.22 -7.87 0.32
N THR A 66 17.62 -7.49 1.43
CA THR A 66 17.52 -8.36 2.61
C THR A 66 16.35 -9.33 2.48
N GLN A 67 16.39 -10.43 3.23
CA GLN A 67 15.28 -11.38 3.31
C GLN A 67 13.97 -10.69 3.75
N GLY A 68 14.05 -9.75 4.70
CA GLY A 68 12.88 -8.97 5.16
C GLY A 68 12.29 -8.08 4.07
N GLU A 69 13.13 -7.45 3.23
CA GLU A 69 12.65 -6.63 2.10
C GLU A 69 11.95 -7.48 1.05
N VAL A 70 12.47 -8.68 0.75
CA VAL A 70 11.81 -9.63 -0.17
C VAL A 70 10.52 -10.15 0.45
N GLY A 71 10.52 -10.49 1.74
CA GLY A 71 9.32 -10.91 2.46
C GLY A 71 8.21 -9.86 2.45
N CYS A 72 8.57 -8.59 2.72
CA CYS A 72 7.64 -7.46 2.62
C CYS A 72 7.10 -7.32 1.19
N TYR A 73 7.96 -7.43 0.18
CA TYR A 73 7.54 -7.35 -1.22
C TYR A 73 6.49 -8.40 -1.59
N VAL A 74 6.79 -9.68 -1.30
CA VAL A 74 5.86 -10.79 -1.57
C VAL A 74 4.55 -10.61 -0.80
N SER A 75 4.61 -10.06 0.41
CA SER A 75 3.42 -9.76 1.21
C SER A 75 2.52 -8.69 0.55
N HIS A 76 3.11 -7.67 -0.04
CA HIS A 76 2.37 -6.67 -0.82
C HIS A 76 1.76 -7.24 -2.10
N GLN A 77 2.46 -8.17 -2.79
CA GLN A 77 1.88 -8.90 -3.92
C GLN A 77 0.64 -9.72 -3.48
N ARG A 78 0.74 -10.45 -2.35
CA ARG A 78 -0.39 -11.20 -1.78
C ARG A 78 -1.57 -10.30 -1.43
N ALA A 79 -1.31 -9.14 -0.83
CA ALA A 79 -2.37 -8.18 -0.48
C ALA A 79 -3.06 -7.59 -1.72
N ALA A 80 -2.30 -7.25 -2.76
CA ALA A 80 -2.86 -6.79 -4.03
C ALA A 80 -3.70 -7.88 -4.72
N ALA A 81 -3.24 -9.14 -4.70
CA ALA A 81 -3.98 -10.29 -5.24
C ALA A 81 -5.27 -10.53 -4.46
N ALA A 82 -5.23 -10.55 -3.12
CA ALA A 82 -6.40 -10.72 -2.27
C ALA A 82 -7.44 -9.61 -2.49
N PHE A 83 -6.98 -8.36 -2.68
CA PHE A 83 -7.88 -7.27 -3.07
C PHE A 83 -8.57 -7.55 -4.41
N LEU A 84 -7.84 -7.98 -5.44
CA LEU A 84 -8.42 -8.28 -6.74
C LEU A 84 -9.42 -9.45 -6.69
N GLU A 85 -9.11 -10.49 -5.90
CA GLU A 85 -9.97 -11.65 -5.66
C GLU A 85 -11.27 -11.28 -4.93
N SER A 86 -11.27 -10.23 -4.10
CA SER A 86 -12.47 -9.78 -3.38
C SER A 86 -13.58 -9.27 -4.29
N GLY A 87 -13.26 -8.89 -5.51
CA GLY A 87 -14.20 -8.30 -6.46
C GLY A 87 -14.54 -6.82 -6.22
N ASP A 88 -14.01 -6.22 -5.15
CA ASP A 88 -14.27 -4.81 -4.84
C ASP A 88 -13.55 -3.88 -5.82
N GLU A 89 -14.14 -2.73 -6.12
CA GLU A 89 -13.54 -1.71 -7.03
C GLU A 89 -12.42 -0.90 -6.34
N ILE A 90 -12.56 -0.68 -5.02
CA ILE A 90 -11.61 0.06 -4.19
C ILE A 90 -11.34 -0.75 -2.93
N GLY A 91 -10.08 -0.87 -2.55
CA GLY A 91 -9.64 -1.55 -1.34
C GLY A 91 -8.45 -0.87 -0.70
N PHE A 92 -8.28 -1.09 0.60
CA PHE A 92 -7.11 -0.65 1.33
C PHE A 92 -6.11 -1.78 1.48
N VAL A 93 -4.83 -1.44 1.49
CA VAL A 93 -3.76 -2.34 1.94
C VAL A 93 -3.03 -1.64 3.09
N PHE A 94 -2.91 -2.35 4.21
CA PHE A 94 -2.23 -1.87 5.41
C PHE A 94 -1.17 -2.87 5.89
N GLU A 95 -0.10 -2.36 6.46
CA GLU A 95 0.76 -3.16 7.35
C GLU A 95 0.10 -3.27 8.74
N ASP A 96 0.58 -4.17 9.60
CA ASP A 96 -0.08 -4.47 10.88
C ASP A 96 0.32 -3.52 12.02
N ASP A 97 1.22 -2.57 11.78
CA ASP A 97 1.71 -1.60 12.77
C ASP A 97 1.18 -0.18 12.52
N ILE A 98 -0.04 -0.06 12.02
CA ILE A 98 -0.66 1.23 11.73
C ILE A 98 -1.28 1.88 12.97
N ALA A 99 -1.30 3.24 12.96
CA ALA A 99 -2.11 4.07 13.84
C ALA A 99 -2.84 5.12 13.00
N LEU A 100 -4.17 5.12 13.06
CA LEU A 100 -5.01 6.05 12.30
C LEU A 100 -5.06 7.41 13.00
N GLN A 101 -4.85 8.48 12.26
CA GLN A 101 -5.02 9.83 12.77
C GLN A 101 -6.51 10.18 12.92
N PRO A 102 -6.89 11.10 13.80
CA PRO A 102 -8.30 11.44 14.02
C PRO A 102 -9.04 11.85 12.75
N GLU A 103 -8.38 12.57 11.85
CA GLU A 103 -8.91 13.05 10.59
C GLU A 103 -9.25 11.92 9.61
N PHE A 104 -8.55 10.77 9.73
CA PHE A 104 -8.78 9.60 8.88
C PHE A 104 -10.25 9.17 8.94
N LYS A 105 -10.81 8.99 10.15
CA LYS A 105 -12.17 8.47 10.35
C LYS A 105 -13.25 9.38 9.76
N THR A 106 -13.02 10.68 9.77
CA THR A 106 -13.99 11.69 9.29
C THR A 106 -13.86 11.93 7.79
N ALA A 107 -12.66 11.85 7.25
CA ALA A 107 -12.41 12.23 5.85
C ALA A 107 -12.48 11.05 4.87
N ILE A 108 -12.05 9.85 5.29
CA ILE A 108 -11.92 8.70 4.38
C ILE A 108 -13.22 8.30 3.67
N PRO A 109 -14.39 8.27 4.31
CA PRO A 109 -15.64 7.97 3.59
C PRO A 109 -15.87 8.89 2.39
N GLN A 110 -15.62 10.19 2.56
CA GLN A 110 -15.78 11.18 1.50
C GLN A 110 -14.67 11.10 0.45
N VAL A 111 -13.44 10.75 0.86
CA VAL A 111 -12.33 10.51 -0.08
C VAL A 111 -12.63 9.29 -0.95
N ILE A 112 -13.16 8.20 -0.40
CA ILE A 112 -13.59 7.02 -1.17
C ILE A 112 -14.69 7.39 -2.15
N GLU A 113 -15.73 8.11 -1.69
CA GLU A 113 -16.82 8.58 -2.54
C GLU A 113 -16.30 9.44 -3.70
N TRP A 114 -15.33 10.32 -3.42
CA TRP A 114 -14.69 11.16 -4.43
C TRP A 114 -13.83 10.34 -5.41
N LEU A 115 -13.21 9.26 -4.96
CA LEU A 115 -12.41 8.35 -5.81
C LEU A 115 -13.30 7.47 -6.69
N CYS A 116 -14.51 7.13 -6.23
CA CYS A 116 -15.43 6.28 -6.98
C CYS A 116 -15.78 6.91 -8.34
N GLY A 117 -15.72 6.09 -9.40
CA GLY A 117 -16.04 6.51 -10.77
C GLY A 117 -14.96 7.37 -11.45
N ARG A 118 -13.83 7.63 -10.79
CA ARG A 118 -12.66 8.28 -11.41
C ARG A 118 -11.73 7.24 -12.00
N GLU A 119 -11.21 7.52 -13.18
CA GLU A 119 -10.28 6.65 -13.91
C GLU A 119 -8.83 7.20 -13.91
N ASP A 120 -8.61 8.40 -13.38
CA ASP A 120 -7.34 9.11 -13.40
C ASP A 120 -6.44 8.82 -12.17
N TRP A 121 -6.61 7.68 -11.52
CA TRP A 121 -5.79 7.25 -10.39
C TRP A 121 -5.67 5.73 -10.31
N HIS A 122 -4.58 5.25 -9.72
CA HIS A 122 -4.33 3.84 -9.45
C HIS A 122 -4.14 3.53 -7.96
N CYS A 123 -3.42 4.40 -7.27
CA CYS A 123 -3.09 4.23 -5.86
C CYS A 123 -3.02 5.57 -5.15
N VAL A 124 -3.53 5.61 -3.90
CA VAL A 124 -3.39 6.76 -2.99
C VAL A 124 -2.52 6.34 -1.81
N ASN A 125 -1.45 7.08 -1.54
CA ASN A 125 -0.64 6.91 -0.33
C ASN A 125 -1.20 7.79 0.80
N LEU A 126 -1.53 7.17 1.94
CA LEU A 126 -2.14 7.82 3.10
C LEU A 126 -1.13 8.13 4.22
N GLY A 127 0.06 7.53 4.14
CA GLY A 127 1.06 7.57 5.21
C GLY A 127 2.37 8.25 4.81
N ALA A 128 2.42 8.95 3.68
CA ALA A 128 3.65 9.58 3.22
C ALA A 128 4.07 10.75 4.12
N THR A 129 5.33 10.72 4.57
CA THR A 129 5.92 11.81 5.37
C THR A 129 6.71 12.80 4.53
N ARG A 130 7.04 12.44 3.29
CA ARG A 130 7.82 13.25 2.35
C ARG A 130 7.22 13.20 0.95
N LEU A 131 6.63 14.30 0.53
CA LEU A 131 6.16 14.52 -0.83
C LEU A 131 7.16 15.43 -1.56
N LYS A 132 7.57 15.05 -2.78
CA LYS A 132 8.63 15.79 -3.52
C LYS A 132 8.05 16.58 -4.70
N ILE A 133 7.54 15.89 -5.71
CA ILE A 133 7.02 16.50 -6.94
C ILE A 133 5.53 16.21 -6.98
N THR A 134 4.72 17.21 -6.68
CA THR A 134 3.26 17.06 -6.59
C THR A 134 2.54 18.26 -7.20
N SER A 135 1.29 18.05 -7.58
CA SER A 135 0.35 19.13 -7.90
C SER A 135 -1.01 18.91 -7.21
N PRO A 136 -1.71 19.96 -6.81
CA PRO A 136 -3.03 19.84 -6.20
C PRO A 136 -4.04 19.22 -7.17
N VAL A 137 -4.87 18.30 -6.68
CA VAL A 137 -5.98 17.70 -7.45
C VAL A 137 -7.32 18.11 -6.87
N ALA A 138 -7.50 17.97 -5.56
CA ALA A 138 -8.75 18.30 -4.87
C ALA A 138 -8.51 18.55 -3.38
N LYS A 139 -9.50 19.18 -2.75
CA LYS A 139 -9.65 19.22 -1.29
C LYS A 139 -10.95 18.52 -0.92
N VAL A 140 -10.87 17.38 -0.24
CA VAL A 140 -12.00 16.52 0.11
C VAL A 140 -12.07 16.38 1.63
N ALA A 141 -13.18 16.77 2.25
CA ALA A 141 -13.36 16.72 3.70
C ALA A 141 -12.21 17.36 4.51
N GLY A 142 -11.62 18.42 4.00
CA GLY A 142 -10.47 19.09 4.62
C GLY A 142 -9.12 18.48 4.27
N ILE A 143 -9.08 17.30 3.66
CA ILE A 143 -7.85 16.65 3.21
C ILE A 143 -7.48 17.14 1.81
N GLU A 144 -6.24 17.56 1.66
CA GLU A 144 -5.69 17.94 0.37
C GLU A 144 -5.15 16.68 -0.35
N VAL A 145 -5.75 16.37 -1.51
CA VAL A 145 -5.33 15.24 -2.37
C VAL A 145 -4.45 15.79 -3.48
N LEU A 146 -3.27 15.21 -3.62
CA LEU A 146 -2.22 15.64 -4.55
C LEU A 146 -1.96 14.55 -5.58
N ARG A 147 -1.72 14.96 -6.84
CA ARG A 147 -1.05 14.11 -7.82
C ARG A 147 0.41 13.96 -7.43
N ALA A 148 0.86 12.75 -7.22
CA ALA A 148 2.24 12.47 -6.85
C ALA A 148 3.05 12.10 -8.09
N HIS A 149 3.53 13.11 -8.84
CA HIS A 149 4.37 12.92 -10.03
C HIS A 149 5.67 12.17 -9.73
N TYR A 150 6.10 12.18 -8.49
CA TYR A 150 7.13 11.29 -7.94
C TYR A 150 6.53 10.58 -6.72
N PHE A 151 6.02 9.37 -6.94
CA PHE A 151 5.25 8.65 -5.92
C PHE A 151 6.08 8.45 -4.63
N PRO A 152 5.52 8.73 -3.45
CA PRO A 152 6.24 8.66 -2.20
C PRO A 152 6.63 7.24 -1.82
N MET A 153 7.58 7.12 -0.89
CA MET A 153 7.89 5.87 -0.21
C MET A 153 6.88 5.62 0.92
N LEU A 154 7.05 4.53 1.66
CA LEU A 154 6.21 4.07 2.76
C LEU A 154 4.88 3.48 2.26
N ALA A 155 4.88 2.16 2.09
CA ALA A 155 3.73 1.41 1.58
C ALA A 155 2.77 0.93 2.68
N HIS A 156 2.91 1.39 3.93
CA HIS A 156 2.17 0.87 5.08
C HIS A 156 0.67 1.18 5.07
N ALA A 157 0.21 2.15 4.27
CA ALA A 157 -1.21 2.50 4.13
C ALA A 157 -1.52 3.02 2.74
N LEU A 158 -2.21 2.22 1.95
CA LEU A 158 -2.53 2.48 0.55
C LEU A 158 -4.01 2.29 0.28
N ILE A 159 -4.59 3.11 -0.62
CA ILE A 159 -5.87 2.81 -1.27
C ILE A 159 -5.56 2.40 -2.71
N TRP A 160 -6.17 1.34 -3.18
CA TRP A 160 -6.05 0.83 -4.53
C TRP A 160 -7.38 0.86 -5.27
N ASN A 161 -7.32 1.14 -6.58
CA ASN A 161 -8.32 0.62 -7.50
C ASN A 161 -7.78 -0.64 -8.20
N ARG A 162 -8.66 -1.35 -8.90
CA ARG A 162 -8.33 -2.62 -9.58
C ARG A 162 -7.25 -2.45 -10.65
N ALA A 163 -7.30 -1.36 -11.41
CA ALA A 163 -6.31 -1.07 -12.45
C ALA A 163 -4.90 -0.89 -11.87
N GLY A 164 -4.79 -0.19 -10.74
CA GLY A 164 -3.53 0.02 -10.03
C GLY A 164 -2.95 -1.25 -9.45
N ALA A 165 -3.78 -2.08 -8.80
CA ALA A 165 -3.34 -3.37 -8.26
C ALA A 165 -2.86 -4.32 -9.38
N ASN A 166 -3.58 -4.39 -10.51
CA ASN A 166 -3.14 -5.16 -11.67
C ASN A 166 -1.82 -4.62 -12.26
N ALA A 167 -1.66 -3.30 -12.38
CA ALA A 167 -0.44 -2.69 -12.89
C ALA A 167 0.77 -2.99 -11.97
N PHE A 168 0.57 -2.96 -10.65
CA PHE A 168 1.60 -3.35 -9.68
C PHE A 168 1.99 -4.82 -9.85
N LEU A 169 1.01 -5.75 -9.87
CA LEU A 169 1.29 -7.18 -10.03
C LEU A 169 1.96 -7.51 -11.35
N ALA A 170 1.53 -6.89 -12.45
CA ALA A 170 2.14 -7.10 -13.76
C ALA A 170 3.62 -6.63 -13.84
N ALA A 171 4.00 -5.64 -13.02
CA ALA A 171 5.36 -5.13 -12.95
C ALA A 171 6.22 -5.80 -11.85
N SER A 172 5.63 -6.64 -11.02
CA SER A 172 6.22 -7.08 -9.75
C SER A 172 7.25 -8.21 -9.86
N GLU A 173 7.49 -8.73 -11.05
CA GLU A 173 8.51 -9.77 -11.30
C GLU A 173 9.47 -9.37 -12.42
N PRO A 174 10.76 -9.70 -12.30
CA PRO A 174 11.39 -10.26 -11.10
C PRO A 174 11.49 -9.22 -9.96
N ILE A 175 11.55 -9.72 -8.70
CA ILE A 175 11.78 -8.88 -7.52
C ILE A 175 13.24 -8.40 -7.52
N PHE A 176 13.47 -7.08 -7.47
CA PHE A 176 14.81 -6.50 -7.48
C PHE A 176 14.96 -5.22 -6.65
N CYS A 177 13.87 -4.77 -6.03
CA CYS A 177 13.86 -3.60 -5.15
C CYS A 177 12.72 -3.73 -4.13
N PRO A 178 12.76 -3.00 -3.01
CA PRO A 178 11.66 -2.97 -2.04
C PRO A 178 10.31 -2.59 -2.68
N ALA A 179 9.20 -3.03 -2.07
CA ALA A 179 7.86 -2.83 -2.60
C ALA A 179 7.53 -1.35 -2.86
N ASP A 180 7.92 -0.47 -1.96
CA ASP A 180 7.72 0.97 -2.10
C ASP A 180 8.53 1.60 -3.26
N ASN A 181 9.72 1.05 -3.57
CA ASN A 181 10.48 1.42 -4.77
C ASN A 181 9.78 0.98 -6.05
N MET A 182 9.19 -0.23 -6.07
CA MET A 182 8.43 -0.73 -7.22
C MET A 182 7.16 0.10 -7.43
N LEU A 183 6.41 0.37 -6.36
CA LEU A 183 5.25 1.26 -6.39
C LEU A 183 5.60 2.62 -6.98
N ARG A 184 6.70 3.21 -6.52
CA ARG A 184 7.21 4.47 -7.07
C ARG A 184 7.49 4.37 -8.57
N GLN A 185 8.13 3.30 -9.03
CA GLN A 185 8.41 3.14 -10.47
C GLN A 185 7.13 3.06 -11.29
N VAL A 186 6.18 2.22 -10.88
CA VAL A 186 4.92 2.01 -11.58
C VAL A 186 4.09 3.29 -11.62
N LEU A 187 3.90 3.92 -10.45
CA LEU A 187 2.99 5.04 -10.29
C LEU A 187 3.58 6.37 -10.80
N THR A 188 4.91 6.54 -10.75
CA THR A 188 5.58 7.69 -11.36
C THR A 188 5.54 7.61 -12.89
N ARG A 189 5.72 6.42 -13.48
CA ARG A 189 5.67 6.24 -14.93
C ARG A 189 4.28 6.47 -15.51
N SER A 190 3.26 5.99 -14.82
CA SER A 190 1.87 6.14 -15.26
C SER A 190 1.29 7.51 -14.94
N ASP A 191 1.90 8.25 -14.02
CA ASP A 191 1.36 9.47 -13.40
C ASP A 191 -0.03 9.26 -12.73
N MET A 192 -0.33 8.02 -12.31
CA MET A 192 -1.60 7.63 -11.71
C MET A 192 -1.54 7.53 -10.18
N GLY A 193 -0.44 7.97 -9.56
CA GLY A 193 -0.27 8.01 -8.13
C GLY A 193 -0.88 9.25 -7.51
N LEU A 194 -1.63 9.07 -6.43
CA LEU A 194 -2.10 10.14 -5.56
C LEU A 194 -1.49 10.02 -4.16
N ALA A 195 -1.48 11.11 -3.40
CA ALA A 195 -1.13 11.10 -1.99
C ALA A 195 -1.97 12.15 -1.26
N THR A 196 -2.19 11.94 0.04
CA THR A 196 -2.72 12.97 0.91
C THR A 196 -1.60 13.88 1.42
N ALA A 197 -1.80 15.19 1.43
CA ALA A 197 -0.81 16.14 1.96
C ALA A 197 -0.61 15.93 3.47
N GLN A 198 -1.69 15.56 4.17
CA GLN A 198 -1.65 15.17 5.57
C GLN A 198 -1.29 13.69 5.69
N ASN A 199 -0.44 13.37 6.67
CA ASN A 199 -0.18 11.98 7.04
C ASN A 199 -1.37 11.46 7.86
N LEU A 200 -2.25 10.69 7.21
CA LEU A 200 -3.48 10.16 7.84
C LEU A 200 -3.26 8.84 8.57
N VAL A 201 -2.18 8.15 8.27
CA VAL A 201 -1.82 6.86 8.87
C VAL A 201 -0.33 6.85 9.18
N THR A 202 0.01 6.66 10.44
CA THR A 202 1.40 6.53 10.87
C THR A 202 1.73 5.07 11.16
N ALA A 203 3.01 4.70 11.03
CA ALA A 203 3.48 3.44 11.59
C ALA A 203 3.39 3.50 13.12
N GLY A 204 2.81 2.49 13.74
CA GLY A 204 2.78 2.31 15.18
C GLY A 204 4.19 2.10 15.75
N ARG A 205 4.34 2.37 17.05
CA ARG A 205 5.59 2.11 17.77
C ARG A 205 5.66 0.65 18.22
#